data_ecae58f8bb394e2ba33cc7bd0464f494
#
_entry.id   ecae58f8bb394e2ba33cc7bd0464f494
#
_cell.length_a   1.000
_cell.length_b   1.000
_cell.length_c   1.000
_cell.angle_alpha   90.00
_cell.angle_beta   90.00
_cell.angle_gamma   90.00
#
_symmetry.space_group_name_H-M   'P 1'
#
loop_
_entity.id
_entity.type
_entity.pdbx_description
1 polymer ?
#
loop_
_entity_poly.entity_id
_entity_poly.type
_entity_poly.pdbx_seq_one_letter_code
_entity_poly.pdbx_strand_id
1 'polypeptide(L)'
;MREMFKTNHNPEWKSNEMAMYKLFSELSEFTNELRKHEVQSSEISRVNQYVSKMIIAFDNMKIIHNYRTPVTLRTYSKVFIYVFPIIYGPYFASTVGDYSDSLEYVMPVLYSFILVSLDNIQDHLENPFDDVGEDDITIDAEETTQLLN
;
A
#
# COMPACT_ATOMS: atom_id res chain seq x y z
N MET A 1 -5.01 -20.23 15.08
CA MET A 1 -4.33 -20.08 13.77
C MET A 1 -5.23 -19.55 12.64
N ARG A 2 -6.54 -19.81 12.62
CA ARG A 2 -7.47 -19.31 11.57
C ARG A 2 -7.89 -17.84 11.73
N GLU A 3 -7.78 -17.26 12.91
CA GLU A 3 -8.16 -15.86 13.18
C GLU A 3 -7.08 -14.84 12.76
N MET A 4 -5.82 -15.28 12.57
CA MET A 4 -4.73 -14.43 12.09
C MET A 4 -4.82 -14.10 10.59
N PHE A 5 -5.67 -14.77 9.84
CA PHE A 5 -5.85 -14.57 8.39
C PHE A 5 -7.10 -13.74 8.04
N LYS A 6 -7.81 -13.19 9.02
CA LYS A 6 -8.81 -12.17 8.74
C LYS A 6 -8.08 -10.90 8.32
N THR A 7 -7.85 -10.77 7.04
CA THR A 7 -7.66 -9.48 6.38
C THR A 7 -8.65 -8.51 7.02
N ASN A 8 -8.16 -7.40 7.51
CA ASN A 8 -8.94 -6.37 8.17
C ASN A 8 -9.97 -5.87 7.15
N HIS A 9 -11.13 -6.51 7.10
CA HIS A 9 -12.23 -6.16 6.22
C HIS A 9 -12.89 -4.94 6.86
N ASN A 10 -12.29 -3.77 6.63
CA ASN A 10 -12.91 -2.52 7.00
C ASN A 10 -14.28 -2.46 6.27
N PRO A 11 -15.41 -2.47 6.99
CA PRO A 11 -16.74 -2.46 6.38
C PRO A 11 -16.96 -1.19 5.53
N GLU A 12 -16.32 -0.09 5.85
CA GLU A 12 -16.36 1.16 5.09
C GLU A 12 -15.73 1.01 3.71
N TRP A 13 -14.57 0.35 3.61
CA TRP A 13 -13.94 0.09 2.32
C TRP A 13 -14.85 -0.70 1.39
N LYS A 14 -15.49 -1.75 1.89
CA LYS A 14 -16.40 -2.57 1.09
C LYS A 14 -17.64 -1.79 0.64
N SER A 15 -18.15 -0.89 1.48
CA SER A 15 -19.24 0.01 1.12
C SER A 15 -18.84 0.96 0.00
N ASN A 16 -17.65 1.57 0.12
CA ASN A 16 -17.10 2.49 -0.88
C ASN A 16 -16.78 1.78 -2.20
N GLU A 17 -16.26 0.55 -2.14
CA GLU A 17 -16.05 -0.30 -3.31
C GLU A 17 -17.33 -0.55 -4.08
N MET A 18 -18.42 -0.92 -3.39
CA MET A 18 -19.71 -1.12 -4.02
C MET A 18 -20.27 0.17 -4.63
N ALA A 19 -20.08 1.31 -3.96
CA ALA A 19 -20.48 2.60 -4.48
C ALA A 19 -19.73 2.95 -5.79
N MET A 20 -18.42 2.68 -5.85
CA MET A 20 -17.63 2.89 -7.07
C MET A 20 -18.10 2.02 -8.24
N TYR A 21 -18.36 0.74 -8.04
CA TYR A 21 -18.88 -0.11 -9.10
C TYR A 21 -20.28 0.34 -9.56
N LYS A 22 -21.10 0.86 -8.65
CA LYS A 22 -22.39 1.44 -9.02
C LYS A 22 -22.21 2.66 -9.93
N LEU A 23 -21.28 3.58 -9.60
CA LEU A 23 -20.97 4.73 -10.44
C LEU A 23 -20.46 4.30 -11.84
N PHE A 24 -19.63 3.28 -11.94
CA PHE A 24 -19.19 2.74 -13.23
C PHE A 24 -20.34 2.14 -14.03
N SER A 25 -21.30 1.49 -13.36
CA SER A 25 -22.51 0.98 -14.02
C SER A 25 -23.37 2.12 -14.55
N GLU A 26 -23.62 3.16 -13.76
CA GLU A 26 -24.37 4.35 -14.18
C GLU A 26 -23.69 5.06 -15.36
N LEU A 27 -22.35 5.19 -15.32
CA LEU A 27 -21.58 5.77 -16.42
C LEU A 27 -21.69 4.94 -17.72
N SER A 28 -21.70 3.62 -17.59
CA SER A 28 -21.90 2.70 -18.72
C SER A 28 -23.31 2.81 -19.30
N GLU A 29 -24.33 2.94 -18.46
CA GLU A 29 -25.71 3.17 -18.90
C GLU A 29 -25.85 4.50 -19.61
N PHE A 30 -25.27 5.57 -19.09
CA PHE A 30 -25.22 6.87 -19.73
C PHE A 30 -24.57 6.80 -21.12
N THR A 31 -23.49 6.04 -21.26
CA THR A 31 -22.85 5.82 -22.56
C THR A 31 -23.77 5.11 -23.55
N ASN A 32 -24.64 4.19 -23.08
CA ASN A 32 -25.65 3.55 -23.92
C ASN A 32 -26.80 4.52 -24.32
N GLU A 33 -27.13 5.49 -23.46
CA GLU A 33 -28.08 6.53 -23.81
C GLU A 33 -27.54 7.47 -24.89
N LEU A 34 -26.25 7.88 -24.83
CA LEU A 34 -25.60 8.67 -25.88
C LEU A 34 -25.74 8.00 -27.26
N ARG A 35 -25.75 6.67 -27.32
CA ARG A 35 -25.97 5.93 -28.57
C ARG A 35 -27.34 6.17 -29.15
N LYS A 36 -28.39 6.42 -28.34
CA LYS A 36 -29.72 6.74 -28.79
C LYS A 36 -29.89 8.13 -29.37
N HIS A 37 -28.99 9.06 -28.98
CA HIS A 37 -28.97 10.43 -29.41
C HIS A 37 -28.09 10.70 -30.65
N GLU A 38 -27.85 9.68 -31.48
CA GLU A 38 -27.14 9.75 -32.76
C GLU A 38 -25.69 10.30 -32.64
N VAL A 39 -25.07 10.19 -31.45
CA VAL A 39 -23.67 10.51 -31.29
C VAL A 39 -22.82 9.57 -32.14
N GLN A 40 -21.77 10.10 -32.76
CA GLN A 40 -20.90 9.35 -33.65
C GLN A 40 -20.30 8.12 -32.93
N SER A 41 -20.39 6.96 -33.58
CA SER A 41 -19.95 5.66 -32.99
C SER A 41 -18.49 5.65 -32.56
N SER A 42 -17.62 6.47 -33.21
CA SER A 42 -16.22 6.61 -32.84
C SER A 42 -16.05 7.27 -31.48
N GLU A 43 -16.86 8.29 -31.16
CA GLU A 43 -16.83 8.98 -29.87
C GLU A 43 -17.33 8.07 -28.74
N ILE A 44 -18.42 7.36 -28.99
CA ILE A 44 -18.97 6.36 -28.03
C ILE A 44 -17.93 5.27 -27.75
N SER A 45 -17.23 4.80 -28.79
CA SER A 45 -16.16 3.81 -28.62
C SER A 45 -15.02 4.34 -27.78
N ARG A 46 -14.65 5.63 -27.97
CA ARG A 46 -13.62 6.32 -27.17
C ARG A 46 -14.04 6.45 -25.71
N VAL A 47 -15.27 6.85 -25.43
CA VAL A 47 -15.81 6.94 -24.06
C VAL A 47 -15.77 5.58 -23.39
N ASN A 48 -16.25 4.50 -24.04
CA ASN A 48 -16.18 3.17 -23.50
C ASN A 48 -14.75 2.69 -23.21
N GLN A 49 -13.79 3.10 -24.05
CA GLN A 49 -12.37 2.79 -23.79
C GLN A 49 -11.86 3.49 -22.53
N TYR A 50 -12.25 4.75 -22.28
CA TYR A 50 -11.87 5.46 -21.06
C TYR A 50 -12.55 4.86 -19.83
N VAL A 51 -13.83 4.52 -19.89
CA VAL A 51 -14.54 3.84 -18.79
C VAL A 51 -13.84 2.51 -18.44
N SER A 52 -13.47 1.73 -19.46
CA SER A 52 -12.73 0.48 -19.25
C SER A 52 -11.37 0.72 -18.58
N LYS A 53 -10.64 1.76 -18.99
CA LYS A 53 -9.37 2.12 -18.36
C LYS A 53 -9.54 2.56 -16.91
N MET A 54 -10.60 3.30 -16.59
CA MET A 54 -10.92 3.70 -15.21
C MET A 54 -11.21 2.48 -14.32
N ILE A 55 -11.98 1.51 -14.81
CA ILE A 55 -12.28 0.27 -14.10
C ILE A 55 -10.98 -0.50 -13.84
N ILE A 56 -10.13 -0.66 -14.86
CA ILE A 56 -8.83 -1.35 -14.71
C ILE A 56 -7.94 -0.63 -13.69
N ALA A 57 -7.88 0.70 -13.73
CA ALA A 57 -7.10 1.48 -12.78
C ALA A 57 -7.62 1.29 -11.34
N PHE A 58 -8.93 1.31 -11.15
CA PHE A 58 -9.56 1.06 -9.85
C PHE A 58 -9.28 -0.37 -9.35
N ASP A 59 -9.39 -1.38 -10.22
CA ASP A 59 -9.07 -2.76 -9.87
C ASP A 59 -7.59 -2.94 -9.49
N ASN A 60 -6.67 -2.22 -10.16
CA ASN A 60 -5.25 -2.22 -9.80
C ASN A 60 -5.02 -1.59 -8.41
N MET A 61 -5.66 -0.46 -8.10
CA MET A 61 -5.60 0.15 -6.77
C MET A 61 -6.14 -0.81 -5.70
N LYS A 62 -7.25 -1.50 -5.99
CA LYS A 62 -7.84 -2.51 -5.11
C LYS A 62 -6.88 -3.69 -4.87
N ILE A 63 -6.17 -4.12 -5.91
CA ILE A 63 -5.16 -5.19 -5.78
C ILE A 63 -4.05 -4.73 -4.83
N ILE A 64 -3.50 -3.53 -5.00
CA ILE A 64 -2.46 -2.98 -4.14
C ILE A 64 -2.95 -2.89 -2.69
N HIS A 65 -4.18 -2.40 -2.47
CA HIS A 65 -4.76 -2.29 -1.15
C HIS A 65 -4.98 -3.64 -0.46
N ASN A 66 -5.47 -4.65 -1.20
CA ASN A 66 -5.84 -5.96 -0.64
C ASN A 66 -4.68 -6.96 -0.55
N TYR A 67 -3.75 -6.91 -1.50
CA TYR A 67 -2.60 -7.81 -1.56
C TYR A 67 -1.37 -7.13 -0.98
N ARG A 68 -1.34 -7.07 0.34
CA ARG A 68 -0.13 -6.68 1.09
C ARG A 68 0.91 -7.78 1.06
N THR A 69 2.13 -7.44 1.45
CA THR A 69 3.21 -8.41 1.66
C THR A 69 2.71 -9.57 2.52
N PRO A 70 3.02 -10.83 2.16
CA PRO A 70 2.57 -11.99 2.94
C PRO A 70 2.92 -11.85 4.42
N VAL A 71 1.93 -12.03 5.29
CA VAL A 71 2.08 -11.91 6.76
C VAL A 71 3.24 -12.75 7.28
N THR A 72 3.46 -13.92 6.67
CA THR A 72 4.59 -14.80 7.01
C THR A 72 5.94 -14.15 6.78
N LEU A 73 6.12 -13.42 5.68
CA LEU A 73 7.37 -12.74 5.36
C LEU A 73 7.64 -11.60 6.35
N ARG A 74 6.62 -10.81 6.66
CA ARG A 74 6.70 -9.74 7.66
C ARG A 74 7.02 -10.28 9.06
N THR A 75 6.33 -11.34 9.48
CA THR A 75 6.59 -11.98 10.77
C THR A 75 8.02 -12.50 10.82
N TYR A 76 8.52 -13.09 9.74
CA TYR A 76 9.88 -13.58 9.66
C TYR A 76 10.91 -12.45 9.77
N SER A 77 10.71 -11.34 9.09
CA SER A 77 11.56 -10.15 9.20
C SER A 77 11.60 -9.63 10.65
N LYS A 78 10.45 -9.51 11.32
CA LYS A 78 10.38 -9.07 12.72
C LYS A 78 11.11 -10.02 13.67
N VAL A 79 10.92 -11.31 13.51
CA VAL A 79 11.66 -12.32 14.29
C VAL A 79 13.17 -12.16 14.09
N PHE A 80 13.61 -11.96 12.85
CA PHE A 80 15.01 -11.77 12.53
C PHE A 80 15.59 -10.52 13.19
N ILE A 81 14.86 -9.39 13.14
CA ILE A 81 15.26 -8.13 13.76
C ILE A 81 15.46 -8.25 15.27
N TYR A 82 14.60 -9.00 15.96
CA TYR A 82 14.71 -9.20 17.41
C TYR A 82 15.77 -10.23 17.81
N VAL A 83 15.92 -11.30 17.05
CA VAL A 83 16.82 -12.39 17.36
C VAL A 83 18.27 -12.05 16.98
N PHE A 84 18.48 -11.30 15.91
CA PHE A 84 19.80 -10.95 15.41
C PHE A 84 20.70 -10.25 16.44
N PRO A 85 20.26 -9.18 17.15
CA PRO A 85 21.10 -8.52 18.15
C PRO A 85 21.52 -9.43 19.29
N ILE A 86 20.66 -10.38 19.67
CA ILE A 86 20.94 -11.33 20.76
C ILE A 86 22.02 -12.33 20.36
N ILE A 87 21.95 -12.85 19.12
CA ILE A 87 22.91 -13.83 18.62
C ILE A 87 24.27 -13.18 18.31
N TYR A 88 24.24 -12.00 17.67
CA TYR A 88 25.45 -11.32 17.23
C TYR A 88 26.07 -10.39 18.29
N GLY A 89 25.35 -10.04 19.34
CA GLY A 89 25.88 -9.24 20.46
C GLY A 89 27.19 -9.79 21.02
N PRO A 90 27.27 -11.06 21.43
CA PRO A 90 28.51 -11.67 21.92
C PRO A 90 29.65 -11.68 20.89
N TYR A 91 29.33 -11.82 19.60
CA TYR A 91 30.31 -11.77 18.52
C TYR A 91 30.92 -10.37 18.40
N PHE A 92 30.10 -9.33 18.43
CA PHE A 92 30.58 -7.94 18.41
C PHE A 92 31.43 -7.62 19.64
N ALA A 93 31.00 -8.07 20.83
CA ALA A 93 31.76 -7.88 22.06
C ALA A 93 33.16 -8.52 21.99
N SER A 94 33.26 -9.73 21.41
CA SER A 94 34.55 -10.43 21.30
C SER A 94 35.47 -9.91 20.20
N THR A 95 34.92 -9.36 19.12
CA THR A 95 35.72 -8.99 17.93
C THR A 95 36.11 -7.52 17.93
N VAL A 96 35.25 -6.66 18.45
CA VAL A 96 35.41 -5.19 18.40
C VAL A 96 36.04 -4.64 19.66
N GLY A 97 35.99 -5.35 20.78
CA GLY A 97 36.58 -4.99 22.05
C GLY A 97 38.08 -4.73 21.96
N ASP A 98 38.78 -5.39 21.05
CA ASP A 98 40.22 -5.16 20.80
C ASP A 98 40.53 -3.77 20.20
N TYR A 99 39.55 -3.11 19.60
CA TYR A 99 39.71 -1.78 18.97
C TYR A 99 39.31 -0.63 19.90
N SER A 100 38.25 -0.80 20.70
CA SER A 100 37.76 0.21 21.64
C SER A 100 36.67 -0.35 22.54
N ASP A 101 36.76 -0.13 23.84
CA ASP A 101 35.81 -0.57 24.87
C ASP A 101 34.38 -0.05 24.63
N SER A 102 34.22 1.06 23.90
CA SER A 102 32.91 1.64 23.62
C SER A 102 32.25 1.10 22.34
N LEU A 103 33.03 0.64 21.35
CA LEU A 103 32.51 0.14 20.08
C LEU A 103 31.74 -1.18 20.21
N GLU A 104 32.12 -2.00 21.22
CA GLU A 104 31.42 -3.29 21.45
C GLU A 104 29.93 -3.10 21.78
N TYR A 105 29.55 -1.98 22.42
CA TYR A 105 28.16 -1.64 22.75
C TYR A 105 27.47 -0.83 21.64
N VAL A 106 28.21 0.06 21.00
CA VAL A 106 27.65 0.97 19.99
C VAL A 106 27.24 0.21 18.73
N MET A 107 28.05 -0.77 18.29
CA MET A 107 27.79 -1.50 17.05
C MET A 107 26.47 -2.30 17.06
N PRO A 108 26.16 -3.12 18.09
CA PRO A 108 24.88 -3.83 18.15
C PRO A 108 23.67 -2.89 18.21
N VAL A 109 23.80 -1.77 18.92
CA VAL A 109 22.72 -0.77 19.05
C VAL A 109 22.47 -0.10 17.70
N LEU A 110 23.53 0.34 17.02
CA LEU A 110 23.44 1.00 15.72
C LEU A 110 22.86 0.06 14.67
N TYR A 111 23.27 -1.21 14.66
CA TYR A 111 22.74 -2.20 13.75
C TYR A 111 21.26 -2.47 14.01
N SER A 112 20.86 -2.62 15.27
CA SER A 112 19.47 -2.78 15.66
C SER A 112 18.62 -1.58 15.25
N PHE A 113 19.15 -0.37 15.42
CA PHE A 113 18.47 0.87 15.00
C PHE A 113 18.23 0.87 13.49
N ILE A 114 19.22 0.52 12.69
CA ILE A 114 19.08 0.45 11.22
C ILE A 114 17.99 -0.58 10.84
N LEU A 115 18.02 -1.78 11.43
CA LEU A 115 17.05 -2.81 11.11
C LEU A 115 15.62 -2.41 11.47
N VAL A 116 15.40 -1.83 12.64
CA VAL A 116 14.09 -1.33 13.09
C VAL A 116 13.61 -0.19 12.20
N SER A 117 14.50 0.71 11.80
CA SER A 117 14.16 1.80 10.88
C SER A 117 13.72 1.28 9.52
N LEU A 118 14.40 0.27 8.97
CA LEU A 118 14.01 -0.36 7.72
C LEU A 118 12.64 -1.07 7.81
N ASP A 119 12.37 -1.76 8.92
CA ASP A 119 11.07 -2.41 9.15
C ASP A 119 9.95 -1.36 9.21
N ASN A 120 10.19 -0.24 9.88
CA ASN A 120 9.23 0.86 9.96
C ASN A 120 8.95 1.49 8.59
N ILE A 121 9.98 1.74 7.79
CA ILE A 121 9.85 2.24 6.42
C ILE A 121 9.04 1.24 5.57
N GLN A 122 9.33 -0.05 5.69
CA GLN A 122 8.59 -1.09 4.98
C GLN A 122 7.11 -1.10 5.36
N ASP A 123 6.77 -0.97 6.65
CA ASP A 123 5.39 -0.95 7.12
C ASP A 123 4.61 0.26 6.53
N HIS A 124 5.25 1.43 6.39
CA HIS A 124 4.64 2.62 5.75
C HIS A 124 4.47 2.45 4.24
N LEU A 125 5.45 1.89 3.54
CA LEU A 125 5.37 1.67 2.09
C LEU A 125 4.34 0.59 1.68
N GLU A 126 3.92 -0.27 2.60
CA GLU A 126 2.94 -1.32 2.29
C GLU A 126 1.53 -0.81 2.02
N ASN A 127 1.15 0.34 2.53
CA ASN A 127 -0.19 0.89 2.36
C ASN A 127 -0.14 2.38 2.00
N PRO A 128 0.09 2.72 0.74
CA PRO A 128 0.27 4.10 0.31
C PRO A 128 -1.04 4.93 0.26
N PHE A 129 -2.16 4.41 0.79
CA PHE A 129 -3.49 5.03 0.71
C PHE A 129 -4.17 5.17 2.08
N ASP A 130 -3.44 5.08 3.20
CA ASP A 130 -4.06 5.15 4.54
C ASP A 130 -3.89 6.50 5.25
N ASP A 131 -3.26 7.47 4.60
CA ASP A 131 -2.99 8.83 5.11
C ASP A 131 -2.21 8.83 6.46
N VAL A 132 -1.48 7.77 6.77
CA VAL A 132 -0.68 7.67 8.01
C VAL A 132 0.80 7.96 7.76
N GLY A 133 1.28 7.74 6.55
CA GLY A 133 2.67 7.96 6.13
C GLY A 133 2.89 9.34 5.49
N GLU A 134 4.11 9.90 5.65
CA GLU A 134 4.50 11.14 4.96
C GLU A 134 4.61 10.94 3.42
N ASP A 135 4.83 9.70 2.98
CA ASP A 135 4.97 9.32 1.57
C ASP A 135 3.66 8.81 0.95
N ASP A 136 2.52 8.96 1.64
CA ASP A 136 1.24 8.50 1.16
C ASP A 136 0.71 9.33 -0.01
N ILE A 137 -0.02 8.65 -0.89
CA ILE A 137 -0.64 9.29 -2.04
C ILE A 137 -1.95 9.94 -1.57
N THR A 138 -1.90 11.24 -1.31
CA THR A 138 -3.09 12.05 -1.04
C THR A 138 -3.79 12.40 -2.34
N ILE A 139 -5.01 11.92 -2.52
CA ILE A 139 -5.86 12.29 -3.66
C ILE A 139 -6.83 13.36 -3.19
N ASP A 140 -6.50 14.63 -3.44
CA ASP A 140 -7.42 15.73 -3.18
C ASP A 140 -8.43 15.85 -4.33
N ALA A 141 -9.65 15.37 -4.07
CA ALA A 141 -10.74 15.46 -5.04
C ALA A 141 -11.22 16.90 -5.27
N GLU A 142 -11.04 17.79 -4.29
CA GLU A 142 -11.44 19.20 -4.42
C GLU A 142 -10.48 19.95 -5.34
N GLU A 143 -9.17 19.77 -5.19
CA GLU A 143 -8.16 20.35 -6.06
C GLU A 143 -8.34 19.87 -7.51
N THR A 144 -8.57 18.59 -7.71
CA THR A 144 -8.81 18.00 -9.04
C THR A 144 -10.07 18.59 -9.69
N THR A 145 -11.12 18.81 -8.92
CA THR A 145 -12.38 19.38 -9.43
C THR A 145 -12.20 20.87 -9.82
N GLN A 146 -11.39 21.62 -9.09
CA GLN A 146 -11.07 23.01 -9.41
C GLN A 146 -10.24 23.15 -10.69
N LEU A 147 -9.37 22.20 -10.99
CA LEU A 147 -8.57 22.19 -12.21
C LEU A 147 -9.38 21.83 -13.47
N LEU A 148 -10.56 21.21 -13.31
CA LEU A 148 -11.44 20.79 -14.40
C LEU A 148 -12.53 21.83 -14.74
N ASN A 149 -12.71 22.88 -13.93
CA ASN A 149 -13.63 24.00 -14.16
C ASN A 149 -12.91 25.22 -14.71
#